data_c03819dd4d79d27d11bc5f99c3776149
#
_entry.id   c03819dd4d79d27d11bc5f99c3776149
#
_cell.length_a   1.000
_cell.length_b   1.000
_cell.length_c   1.000
_cell.angle_alpha   90.00
_cell.angle_beta   90.00
_cell.angle_gamma   90.00
#
_symmetry.space_group_name_H-M   'P 1'
#
loop_
_entity.id
_entity.type
_entity.pdbx_description
1 polymer ?
#
loop_
_entity_poly.entity_id
_entity_poly.type
_entity_poly.pdbx_seq_one_letter_code
_entity_poly.pdbx_strand_id
1 'polypeptide(L)'
;MQRIFALRKIRFLVMNAIFAITAVVIEWSGISLNMYFYADHFFTILGVPLIVIACWVVIGHTSWIIYKKFGWIAGLLTGMIIDLPLEFLAFHLGWWAWIPSWSPALFFNAPVVNFAVYLSVSLGSILTYKYTMKTQLQQKLRAENE
;
A
#
# COMPACT_ATOMS: atom_id res chain seq x y z
N MET A 1 5.40 29.17 -12.29
CA MET A 1 4.44 28.57 -11.32
C MET A 1 3.67 27.39 -11.90
N GLN A 2 3.09 27.47 -13.10
CA GLN A 2 2.32 26.38 -13.76
C GLN A 2 3.11 25.06 -13.95
N ARG A 3 4.39 25.11 -14.33
CA ARG A 3 5.24 23.93 -14.55
C ARG A 3 5.47 23.11 -13.28
N ILE A 4 5.60 23.75 -12.13
CA ILE A 4 5.78 23.09 -10.83
C ILE A 4 4.47 22.36 -10.41
N PHE A 5 3.32 22.97 -10.68
CA PHE A 5 2.00 22.36 -10.42
C PHE A 5 1.77 21.12 -11.29
N ALA A 6 2.13 21.17 -12.58
CA ALA A 6 2.03 20.04 -13.48
C ALA A 6 2.90 18.85 -13.02
N LEU A 7 4.14 19.10 -12.62
CA LEU A 7 5.05 18.06 -12.11
C LEU A 7 4.54 17.40 -10.82
N ARG A 8 3.92 18.16 -9.92
CA ARG A 8 3.31 17.60 -8.70
C ARG A 8 2.12 16.69 -9.02
N LYS A 9 1.26 17.08 -9.97
CA LYS A 9 0.12 16.26 -10.41
C LYS A 9 0.58 14.95 -11.06
N ILE A 10 1.53 15.04 -11.99
CA ILE A 10 2.08 13.84 -12.66
C ILE A 10 2.68 12.89 -11.63
N ARG A 11 3.46 13.39 -10.70
CA ARG A 11 4.05 12.56 -9.64
C ARG A 11 2.97 11.88 -8.80
N PHE A 12 1.93 12.60 -8.38
CA PHE A 12 0.83 12.03 -7.61
C PHE A 12 0.15 10.90 -8.38
N LEU A 13 -0.11 11.08 -9.68
CA LEU A 13 -0.69 10.04 -10.53
C LEU A 13 0.23 8.83 -10.67
N VAL A 14 1.52 9.05 -10.88
CA VAL A 14 2.52 7.96 -10.98
C VAL A 14 2.58 7.17 -9.68
N MET A 15 2.59 7.84 -8.52
CA MET A 15 2.60 7.15 -7.22
C MET A 15 1.33 6.34 -6.99
N ASN A 16 0.15 6.89 -7.34
CA ASN A 16 -1.10 6.13 -7.27
C ASN A 16 -1.05 4.88 -8.16
N ALA A 17 -0.56 5.01 -9.40
CA ALA A 17 -0.41 3.88 -10.31
C ALA A 17 0.54 2.80 -9.76
N ILE A 18 1.69 3.19 -9.23
CA ILE A 18 2.65 2.26 -8.61
C ILE A 18 1.99 1.52 -7.45
N PHE A 19 1.33 2.21 -6.53
CA PHE A 19 0.70 1.57 -5.38
C PHE A 19 -0.46 0.67 -5.79
N ALA A 20 -1.29 1.09 -6.75
CA ALA A 20 -2.40 0.29 -7.25
C ALA A 20 -1.91 -0.99 -7.95
N ILE A 21 -0.88 -0.90 -8.79
CA ILE A 21 -0.29 -2.07 -9.48
C ILE A 21 0.32 -3.01 -8.44
N THR A 22 1.06 -2.48 -7.47
CA THR A 22 1.66 -3.29 -6.40
C THR A 22 0.59 -4.01 -5.58
N ALA A 23 -0.51 -3.33 -5.25
CA ALA A 23 -1.65 -3.93 -4.59
C ALA A 23 -2.22 -5.10 -5.39
N VAL A 24 -2.52 -4.89 -6.68
CA VAL A 24 -3.07 -5.96 -7.54
C VAL A 24 -2.12 -7.15 -7.60
N VAL A 25 -0.81 -6.94 -7.77
CA VAL A 25 0.16 -8.03 -7.87
C VAL A 25 0.25 -8.83 -6.58
N ILE A 26 0.35 -8.18 -5.42
CA ILE A 26 0.50 -8.88 -4.13
C ILE A 26 -0.81 -9.60 -3.77
N GLU A 27 -1.94 -8.92 -3.87
CA GLU A 27 -3.24 -9.48 -3.53
C GLU A 27 -3.63 -10.64 -4.48
N TRP A 28 -3.43 -10.47 -5.77
CA TRP A 28 -3.64 -11.54 -6.74
C TRP A 28 -2.74 -12.77 -6.44
N SER A 29 -1.50 -12.53 -6.04
CA SER A 29 -0.59 -13.61 -5.64
C SER A 29 -1.12 -14.35 -4.42
N GLY A 30 -1.62 -13.65 -3.40
CA GLY A 30 -2.22 -14.24 -2.21
C GLY A 30 -3.44 -15.11 -2.52
N ILE A 31 -4.34 -14.60 -3.39
CA ILE A 31 -5.51 -15.35 -3.87
C ILE A 31 -5.06 -16.60 -4.65
N SER A 32 -4.13 -16.44 -5.59
CA SER A 32 -3.62 -17.54 -6.43
C SER A 32 -2.91 -18.63 -5.64
N LEU A 33 -2.33 -18.29 -4.50
CA LEU A 33 -1.70 -19.22 -3.56
C LEU A 33 -2.70 -19.79 -2.54
N ASN A 34 -4.00 -19.49 -2.67
CA ASN A 34 -5.05 -19.91 -1.73
C ASN A 34 -4.77 -19.50 -0.28
N MET A 35 -4.23 -18.31 -0.05
CA MET A 35 -3.99 -17.79 1.31
C MET A 35 -5.28 -17.26 1.93
N TYR A 36 -6.14 -16.67 1.13
CA TYR A 36 -7.43 -16.09 1.49
C TYR A 36 -8.33 -15.97 0.25
N PHE A 37 -9.60 -15.65 0.48
CA PHE A 37 -10.56 -15.34 -0.57
C PHE A 37 -11.40 -14.12 -0.18
N TYR A 38 -11.90 -13.41 -1.18
CA TYR A 38 -12.83 -12.29 -1.04
C TYR A 38 -14.25 -12.72 -1.30
N ALA A 39 -15.20 -12.02 -0.69
CA ALA A 39 -16.62 -12.24 -0.95
C ALA A 39 -17.00 -11.80 -2.39
N ASP A 40 -17.91 -12.52 -3.03
CA ASP A 40 -18.27 -12.36 -4.45
C ASP A 40 -18.99 -11.04 -4.80
N HIS A 41 -19.41 -10.27 -3.80
CA HIS A 41 -20.17 -9.03 -4.00
C HIS A 41 -19.31 -7.80 -4.32
N PHE A 42 -17.99 -7.93 -4.39
CA PHE A 42 -17.11 -6.82 -4.71
C PHE A 42 -16.85 -6.66 -6.21
N PHE A 43 -16.74 -5.42 -6.67
CA PHE A 43 -16.12 -5.12 -7.96
C PHE A 43 -14.61 -5.39 -7.89
N THR A 44 -14.10 -6.23 -8.79
CA THR A 44 -12.71 -6.72 -8.74
C THR A 44 -11.94 -6.44 -10.02
N ILE A 45 -10.60 -6.35 -9.87
CA ILE A 45 -9.63 -6.44 -10.97
C ILE A 45 -8.76 -7.67 -10.66
N LEU A 46 -8.77 -8.68 -11.53
CA LEU A 46 -8.07 -9.95 -11.35
C LEU A 46 -8.44 -10.65 -10.02
N GLY A 47 -9.70 -10.53 -9.58
CA GLY A 47 -10.18 -11.06 -8.32
C GLY A 47 -9.88 -10.19 -7.10
N VAL A 48 -9.14 -9.09 -7.23
CA VAL A 48 -8.81 -8.17 -6.15
C VAL A 48 -9.86 -7.06 -6.06
N PRO A 49 -10.54 -6.88 -4.92
CA PRO A 49 -11.54 -5.83 -4.76
C PRO A 49 -10.97 -4.42 -4.93
N LEU A 50 -11.71 -3.56 -5.64
CA LEU A 50 -11.28 -2.16 -5.86
C LEU A 50 -11.07 -1.40 -4.54
N ILE A 51 -11.85 -1.71 -3.51
CA ILE A 51 -11.70 -1.10 -2.19
C ILE A 51 -10.34 -1.45 -1.55
N VAL A 52 -9.88 -2.68 -1.73
CA VAL A 52 -8.57 -3.13 -1.22
C VAL A 52 -7.46 -2.37 -1.95
N ILE A 53 -7.54 -2.27 -3.28
CA ILE A 53 -6.58 -1.48 -4.08
C ILE A 53 -6.55 -0.02 -3.60
N ALA A 54 -7.70 0.58 -3.33
CA ALA A 54 -7.78 1.95 -2.80
C ALA A 54 -7.14 2.07 -1.41
N CYS A 55 -7.35 1.10 -0.51
CA CYS A 55 -6.73 1.06 0.81
C CYS A 55 -5.19 1.02 0.70
N TRP A 56 -4.61 0.24 -0.21
CA TRP A 56 -3.17 0.21 -0.44
C TRP A 56 -2.61 1.57 -0.88
N VAL A 57 -3.32 2.27 -1.77
CA VAL A 57 -2.94 3.63 -2.18
C VAL A 57 -2.95 4.59 -0.99
N VAL A 58 -3.98 4.53 -0.14
CA VAL A 58 -4.08 5.35 1.09
C VAL A 58 -2.94 5.02 2.05
N ILE A 59 -2.66 3.73 2.31
CA ILE A 59 -1.56 3.29 3.16
C ILE A 59 -0.23 3.82 2.63
N GLY A 60 0.02 3.72 1.32
CA GLY A 60 1.25 4.19 0.71
C GLY A 60 1.50 5.69 0.92
N HIS A 61 0.50 6.52 0.67
CA HIS A 61 0.61 7.96 0.89
C HIS A 61 0.74 8.32 2.38
N THR A 62 -0.07 7.68 3.23
CA THR A 62 -0.09 7.94 4.67
C THR A 62 1.25 7.55 5.31
N SER A 63 1.81 6.40 4.95
CA SER A 63 3.13 5.95 5.43
C SER A 63 4.23 6.96 5.12
N TRP A 64 4.21 7.57 3.92
CA TRP A 64 5.15 8.63 3.56
C TRP A 64 4.94 9.92 4.39
N ILE A 65 3.69 10.35 4.59
CA ILE A 65 3.37 11.55 5.38
C ILE A 65 3.80 11.37 6.83
N ILE A 66 3.47 10.22 7.42
CA ILE A 66 3.81 9.88 8.81
C ILE A 66 5.32 9.74 8.98
N TYR A 67 6.01 9.07 8.03
CA TYR A 67 7.47 9.01 8.01
C TYR A 67 8.10 10.41 8.05
N LYS A 68 7.63 11.33 7.22
CA LYS A 68 8.16 12.71 7.19
C LYS A 68 7.96 13.48 8.48
N LYS A 69 6.88 13.21 9.21
CA LYS A 69 6.53 13.94 10.43
C LYS A 69 7.12 13.30 11.69
N PHE A 70 7.14 11.97 11.75
CA PHE A 70 7.42 11.22 12.97
C PHE A 70 8.56 10.21 12.84
N GLY A 71 9.21 10.12 11.67
CA GLY A 71 10.37 9.27 11.44
C GLY A 71 10.04 7.83 11.01
N TRP A 72 11.10 7.01 10.92
CA TRP A 72 11.03 5.67 10.32
C TRP A 72 10.07 4.72 11.01
N ILE A 73 10.14 4.61 12.34
CA ILE A 73 9.33 3.64 13.09
C ILE A 73 7.85 3.92 12.88
N ALA A 74 7.41 5.18 13.03
CA ALA A 74 6.02 5.56 12.84
C ALA A 74 5.56 5.32 11.40
N GLY A 75 6.40 5.66 10.42
CA GLY A 75 6.10 5.42 9.00
C GLY A 75 5.95 3.94 8.66
N LEU A 76 6.80 3.07 9.20
CA LEU A 76 6.74 1.62 9.00
C LEU A 76 5.48 1.01 9.62
N LEU A 77 5.13 1.42 10.83
CA LEU A 77 3.97 0.89 11.56
C LEU A 77 2.63 1.37 10.97
N THR A 78 2.63 2.40 10.10
CA THR A 78 1.40 2.98 9.55
C THR A 78 0.52 1.96 8.84
N GLY A 79 1.10 1.09 8.02
CA GLY A 79 0.34 0.05 7.31
C GLY A 79 -0.38 -0.89 8.27
N MET A 80 0.31 -1.39 9.28
CA MET A 80 -0.29 -2.25 10.31
C MET A 80 -1.41 -1.55 11.09
N ILE A 81 -1.20 -0.29 11.47
CA ILE A 81 -2.20 0.48 12.23
C ILE A 81 -3.48 0.71 11.42
N ILE A 82 -3.34 0.91 10.10
CA ILE A 82 -4.50 1.05 9.22
C ILE A 82 -5.16 -0.30 8.94
N ASP A 83 -4.36 -1.36 8.78
CA ASP A 83 -4.84 -2.71 8.47
C ASP A 83 -5.64 -3.33 9.63
N LEU A 84 -5.22 -3.18 10.88
CA LEU A 84 -5.91 -3.78 12.02
C LEU A 84 -7.42 -3.48 12.08
N PRO A 85 -7.89 -2.24 11.93
CA PRO A 85 -9.33 -1.96 11.85
C PRO A 85 -10.00 -2.56 10.61
N LEU A 86 -9.29 -2.64 9.48
CA LEU A 86 -9.81 -3.25 8.25
C LEU A 86 -9.99 -4.76 8.41
N GLU A 87 -9.03 -5.46 9.02
CA GLU A 87 -9.15 -6.89 9.35
C GLU A 87 -10.33 -7.14 10.30
N PHE A 88 -10.49 -6.29 11.32
CA PHE A 88 -11.64 -6.37 12.22
C PHE A 88 -12.97 -6.25 11.47
N LEU A 89 -13.10 -5.24 10.62
CA LEU A 89 -14.30 -5.01 9.82
C LEU A 89 -14.55 -6.16 8.85
N ALA A 90 -13.53 -6.59 8.14
CA ALA A 90 -13.61 -7.67 7.17
C ALA A 90 -14.08 -8.99 7.80
N PHE A 91 -13.54 -9.33 8.95
CA PHE A 91 -13.94 -10.52 9.70
C PHE A 91 -15.42 -10.46 10.12
N HIS A 92 -15.87 -9.32 10.65
CA HIS A 92 -17.27 -9.17 11.12
C HIS A 92 -18.29 -9.02 10.00
N LEU A 93 -17.89 -8.46 8.87
CA LEU A 93 -18.74 -8.25 7.70
C LEU A 93 -18.67 -9.38 6.66
N GLY A 94 -17.80 -10.36 6.89
CA GLY A 94 -17.60 -11.47 5.95
C GLY A 94 -17.04 -11.01 4.59
N TRP A 95 -16.21 -9.94 4.56
CA TRP A 95 -15.68 -9.40 3.32
C TRP A 95 -14.57 -10.25 2.73
N TRP A 96 -13.74 -10.86 3.58
CA TRP A 96 -12.75 -11.87 3.22
C TRP A 96 -12.50 -12.83 4.37
N ALA A 97 -11.92 -13.97 4.05
CA ALA A 97 -11.53 -14.95 5.05
C ALA A 97 -10.16 -15.54 4.73
N TRP A 98 -9.36 -15.72 5.77
CA TRP A 98 -8.06 -16.38 5.71
C TRP A 98 -8.20 -17.89 5.73
N ILE A 99 -7.34 -18.58 5.00
CA ILE A 99 -7.27 -20.05 5.02
C ILE A 99 -6.27 -20.46 6.11
N PRO A 100 -6.70 -21.19 7.17
CA PRO A 100 -5.90 -21.40 8.38
C PRO A 100 -4.59 -22.15 8.20
N SER A 101 -4.38 -22.81 7.06
CA SER A 101 -3.21 -23.65 6.80
C SER A 101 -1.91 -22.87 6.56
N TRP A 102 -1.97 -21.54 6.36
CA TRP A 102 -0.81 -20.77 5.89
C TRP A 102 0.08 -20.23 7.00
N SER A 103 -0.47 -19.86 8.14
CA SER A 103 0.32 -19.27 9.22
C SER A 103 -0.51 -19.22 10.50
N PRO A 104 0.12 -19.20 11.70
CA PRO A 104 -0.60 -18.93 12.93
C PRO A 104 -1.37 -17.62 12.84
N ALA A 105 -2.65 -17.65 13.21
CA ALA A 105 -3.48 -16.45 13.33
C ALA A 105 -3.10 -15.67 14.58
N LEU A 106 -3.04 -14.34 14.46
CA LEU A 106 -2.82 -13.44 15.61
C LEU A 106 -4.14 -12.79 16.06
N PHE A 107 -4.70 -11.96 15.20
CA PHE A 107 -5.92 -11.22 15.46
C PHE A 107 -6.93 -11.44 14.34
N PHE A 108 -8.21 -11.63 14.68
CA PHE A 108 -9.32 -11.76 13.72
C PHE A 108 -9.04 -12.79 12.61
N ASN A 109 -8.36 -13.88 12.96
CA ASN A 109 -7.88 -14.92 12.05
C ASN A 109 -6.85 -14.46 11.01
N ALA A 110 -6.38 -13.21 11.06
CA ALA A 110 -5.31 -12.74 10.19
C ALA A 110 -3.97 -13.41 10.55
N PRO A 111 -3.27 -14.00 9.58
CA PRO A 111 -2.00 -14.66 9.83
C PRO A 111 -0.89 -13.64 10.13
N VAL A 112 0.15 -14.09 10.86
CA VAL A 112 1.34 -13.26 11.16
C VAL A 112 1.96 -12.67 9.90
N VAL A 113 1.94 -13.42 8.79
CA VAL A 113 2.49 -12.97 7.50
C VAL A 113 1.80 -11.71 6.98
N ASN A 114 0.51 -11.50 7.26
CA ASN A 114 -0.21 -10.29 6.84
C ASN A 114 0.43 -9.02 7.42
N PHE A 115 0.82 -9.05 8.69
CA PHE A 115 1.50 -7.91 9.31
C PHE A 115 2.86 -7.63 8.68
N ALA A 116 3.61 -8.67 8.31
CA ALA A 116 4.88 -8.52 7.58
C ALA A 116 4.65 -7.89 6.18
N VAL A 117 3.57 -8.25 5.50
CA VAL A 117 3.19 -7.63 4.21
C VAL A 117 2.96 -6.13 4.40
N TYR A 118 2.16 -5.71 5.38
CA TYR A 118 1.86 -4.28 5.59
C TYR A 118 3.08 -3.46 6.07
N LEU A 119 3.98 -4.04 6.84
CA LEU A 119 5.29 -3.42 7.11
C LEU A 119 6.10 -3.22 5.83
N SER A 120 6.12 -4.23 4.96
CA SER A 120 6.83 -4.17 3.67
C SER A 120 6.22 -3.16 2.71
N VAL A 121 4.88 -3.04 2.69
CA VAL A 121 4.15 -2.01 1.93
C VAL A 121 4.52 -0.61 2.39
N SER A 122 4.52 -0.38 3.69
CA SER A 122 4.92 0.91 4.28
C SER A 122 6.37 1.25 3.93
N LEU A 123 7.29 0.30 4.08
CA LEU A 123 8.71 0.46 3.72
C LEU A 123 8.86 0.77 2.24
N GLY A 124 8.28 -0.04 1.36
CA GLY A 124 8.32 0.13 -0.09
C GLY A 124 7.80 1.49 -0.51
N SER A 125 6.70 1.95 0.09
CA SER A 125 6.10 3.26 -0.17
C SER A 125 7.05 4.41 0.20
N ILE A 126 7.66 4.35 1.39
CA ILE A 126 8.62 5.35 1.84
C ILE A 126 9.84 5.41 0.91
N LEU A 127 10.40 4.25 0.55
CA LEU A 127 11.55 4.15 -0.34
C LEU A 127 11.23 4.68 -1.75
N THR A 128 10.07 4.32 -2.30
CA THR A 128 9.62 4.81 -3.62
C THR A 128 9.49 6.34 -3.63
N TYR A 129 8.92 6.93 -2.59
CA TYR A 129 8.85 8.38 -2.46
C TYR A 129 10.22 9.02 -2.34
N LYS A 130 11.12 8.47 -1.52
CA LYS A 130 12.50 8.98 -1.37
C LYS A 130 13.25 8.95 -2.70
N TYR A 131 13.14 7.83 -3.44
CA TYR A 131 13.81 7.68 -4.73
C TYR A 131 13.30 8.69 -5.75
N THR A 132 11.99 8.81 -5.92
CA THR A 132 11.39 9.75 -6.87
C THR A 132 11.70 11.21 -6.54
N MET A 133 11.81 11.58 -5.25
CA MET A 133 12.23 12.92 -4.85
C MET A 133 13.69 13.22 -5.16
N LYS A 134 14.59 12.25 -4.91
CA LYS A 134 16.02 12.40 -5.18
C LYS A 134 16.29 12.60 -6.69
N THR A 135 15.63 11.81 -7.53
CA THR A 135 15.76 11.91 -8.99
C THR A 135 15.32 13.29 -9.51
N GLN A 136 14.22 13.82 -9.00
CA GLN A 136 13.74 15.14 -9.40
C GLN A 136 14.67 16.28 -8.98
N LEU A 137 15.26 16.18 -7.78
CA LEU A 137 16.22 17.17 -7.32
C LEU A 137 17.47 17.19 -8.22
N GLN A 138 17.97 16.01 -8.59
CA GLN A 138 19.10 15.90 -9.50
C GLN A 138 18.81 16.45 -10.90
N GLN A 139 17.62 16.19 -11.44
CA GLN A 139 17.19 16.74 -12.73
C GLN A 139 17.07 18.27 -12.69
N LYS A 140 16.55 18.82 -11.57
CA LYS A 140 16.47 20.27 -11.39
C LYS A 140 17.84 20.93 -11.37
N LEU A 141 18.78 20.37 -10.61
CA LEU A 141 20.15 20.88 -10.52
C LEU A 141 20.91 20.81 -11.87
N ARG A 142 20.64 19.80 -12.69
CA ARG A 142 21.20 19.72 -14.04
C ARG A 142 20.64 20.83 -14.95
N ALA A 143 19.32 21.04 -14.92
CA ALA A 143 18.67 22.05 -15.75
C ALA A 143 19.00 23.52 -15.33
N GLU A 144 19.52 23.73 -14.11
CA GLU A 144 19.97 25.04 -13.65
C GLU A 144 21.44 25.30 -14.03
N ASN A 145 22.19 24.26 -14.42
CA ASN A 145 23.62 24.36 -14.83
C ASN A 145 23.84 24.34 -16.35
N GLU A 146 22.76 24.15 -17.13
CA GLU A 146 22.73 24.27 -18.61
C GLU A 146 22.19 25.65 -19.05
#